data_0a7be56cd389d11b34df14288d2397f6
#
_entry.id   0a7be56cd389d11b34df14288d2397f6
#
_cell.length_a   1.000
_cell.length_b   1.000
_cell.length_c   1.000
_cell.angle_alpha   90.00
_cell.angle_beta   90.00
_cell.angle_gamma   90.00
#
_symmetry.space_group_name_H-M   'P 1'
#
loop_
_entity.id
_entity.type
_entity.pdbx_description
1 polymer ?
#
loop_
_entity_poly.entity_id
_entity_poly.type
_entity_poly.pdbx_seq_one_letter_code
_entity_poly.pdbx_strand_id
1 'polypeptide(L)'
;PVGIKSIEHFIIDKGWENDWIVPQPAKVKTGKKIAIVGSGPAGLAAAQQLARVGHDVTVFEKNGHVGGLLRRGIPDFKLDKETVRRRVAQMEAEGVTFRTNVLVGASTIPAGITNDATEVISAETLKSQFDAVILAGGSEVPRDLPVPGRELGGVHFALEFLIPQNKEVEGGAVNPINAKGKHVIVIGGGDTGSDCVGTSNRHGAASVTQFEVMPMPPEQENKALTWPYWPIKLRTSSSHEEGCSRDFAVLTKSFIGDENGRVKALQAVRLEWVNGKMTEVAGSEFELPVDLVFFAMGFVHPVGGVL
;
A
#
# COMPACT_ATOMS: atom_id res chain seq x y z
N PRO A 1 -24.51 15.88 10.04
CA PRO A 1 -23.51 14.84 10.27
C PRO A 1 -22.30 15.42 11.00
N VAL A 2 -21.72 14.67 11.94
CA VAL A 2 -20.49 15.08 12.63
C VAL A 2 -19.29 14.52 11.88
N GLY A 3 -18.38 15.39 11.45
CA GLY A 3 -17.17 15.01 10.74
C GLY A 3 -16.06 14.55 11.70
N ILE A 4 -16.18 13.34 12.28
CA ILE A 4 -15.24 12.84 13.29
C ILE A 4 -13.79 12.93 12.79
N LYS A 5 -13.50 12.37 11.62
CA LYS A 5 -12.14 12.38 11.04
C LYS A 5 -11.60 13.78 10.81
N SER A 6 -12.45 14.73 10.37
CA SER A 6 -12.04 16.11 10.15
C SER A 6 -11.70 16.81 11.48
N ILE A 7 -12.44 16.49 12.56
CA ILE A 7 -12.17 17.02 13.89
C ILE A 7 -10.86 16.46 14.43
N GLU A 8 -10.64 15.16 14.33
CA GLU A 8 -9.38 14.49 14.76
C GLU A 8 -8.17 15.07 14.01
N HIS A 9 -8.29 15.23 12.69
CA HIS A 9 -7.25 15.83 11.86
C HIS A 9 -6.96 17.28 12.28
N PHE A 10 -7.99 18.10 12.48
CA PHE A 10 -7.84 19.45 12.95
C PHE A 10 -7.16 19.55 14.32
N ILE A 11 -7.52 18.68 15.27
CA ILE A 11 -6.94 18.68 16.62
C ILE A 11 -5.43 18.37 16.55
N ILE A 12 -5.02 17.36 15.78
CA ILE A 12 -3.60 17.01 15.70
C ILE A 12 -2.79 18.06 14.96
N ASP A 13 -3.34 18.67 13.91
CA ASP A 13 -2.65 19.75 13.20
C ASP A 13 -2.48 20.97 14.09
N LYS A 14 -3.51 21.36 14.84
CA LYS A 14 -3.40 22.43 15.87
C LYS A 14 -2.40 22.09 16.96
N GLY A 15 -2.29 20.80 17.33
CA GLY A 15 -1.27 20.35 18.28
C GLY A 15 0.15 20.58 17.76
N TRP A 16 0.41 20.32 16.49
CA TRP A 16 1.70 20.59 15.86
C TRP A 16 1.96 22.08 15.65
N GLU A 17 0.98 22.83 15.16
CA GLU A 17 1.10 24.29 14.94
C GLU A 17 1.42 25.09 16.20
N ASN A 18 0.98 24.62 17.36
CA ASN A 18 1.18 25.29 18.63
C ASN A 18 2.26 24.63 19.51
N ASP A 19 3.08 23.75 18.97
CA ASP A 19 4.15 23.06 19.69
C ASP A 19 3.66 22.26 20.93
N TRP A 20 2.39 21.78 20.90
CA TRP A 20 1.86 20.94 21.97
C TRP A 20 2.34 19.48 21.85
N ILE A 21 2.73 19.09 20.64
CA ILE A 21 3.29 17.76 20.36
C ILE A 21 4.80 17.82 20.52
N VAL A 22 5.28 17.51 21.71
CA VAL A 22 6.70 17.52 22.05
C VAL A 22 7.25 16.09 22.20
N PRO A 23 8.53 15.86 21.89
CA PRO A 23 9.20 14.59 22.18
C PRO A 23 9.14 14.24 23.68
N GLN A 24 8.95 12.96 23.97
CA GLN A 24 8.85 12.42 25.32
C GLN A 24 9.94 11.37 25.56
N PRO A 25 11.23 11.76 25.67
CA PRO A 25 12.30 10.80 25.92
C PRO A 25 12.16 10.19 27.31
N ALA A 26 12.50 8.91 27.41
CA ALA A 26 12.45 8.20 28.68
C ALA A 26 13.43 8.81 29.71
N LYS A 27 12.95 9.02 30.93
CA LYS A 27 13.78 9.54 32.05
C LYS A 27 14.76 8.50 32.59
N VAL A 28 14.41 7.22 32.49
CA VAL A 28 15.19 6.09 33.00
C VAL A 28 15.40 5.09 31.86
N LYS A 29 16.65 4.69 31.63
CA LYS A 29 16.98 3.67 30.66
C LYS A 29 16.98 2.28 31.32
N THR A 30 16.42 1.30 30.61
CA THR A 30 16.34 -0.10 31.10
C THR A 30 17.61 -0.90 30.81
N GLY A 31 18.47 -0.39 29.91
CA GLY A 31 19.63 -1.13 29.39
C GLY A 31 19.28 -2.26 28.41
N LYS A 32 18.00 -2.44 28.08
CA LYS A 32 17.56 -3.44 27.10
C LYS A 32 17.58 -2.91 25.69
N LYS A 33 18.14 -3.69 24.77
CA LYS A 33 18.26 -3.38 23.35
C LYS A 33 17.19 -4.12 22.55
N ILE A 34 16.39 -3.40 21.79
CA ILE A 34 15.31 -3.97 20.97
C ILE A 34 15.56 -3.68 19.50
N ALA A 35 15.57 -4.73 18.68
CA ALA A 35 15.56 -4.60 17.24
C ALA A 35 14.14 -4.65 16.71
N ILE A 36 13.80 -3.78 15.77
CA ILE A 36 12.51 -3.81 15.04
C ILE A 36 12.82 -3.91 13.56
N VAL A 37 12.29 -4.91 12.90
CA VAL A 37 12.47 -5.15 11.47
C VAL A 37 11.25 -4.63 10.72
N GLY A 38 11.44 -3.55 9.97
CA GLY A 38 10.41 -2.83 9.23
C GLY A 38 9.95 -1.56 9.91
N SER A 39 9.89 -0.48 9.13
CA SER A 39 9.51 0.87 9.57
C SER A 39 8.11 1.29 9.15
N GLY A 40 7.25 0.34 8.79
CA GLY A 40 5.83 0.60 8.55
C GLY A 40 5.08 1.03 9.82
N PRO A 41 3.76 1.30 9.76
CA PRO A 41 2.97 1.78 10.91
C PRO A 41 3.14 0.95 12.17
N ALA A 42 3.18 -0.38 12.05
CA ALA A 42 3.33 -1.29 13.19
C ALA A 42 4.72 -1.16 13.85
N GLY A 43 5.78 -1.12 13.03
CA GLY A 43 7.15 -0.95 13.51
C GLY A 43 7.36 0.40 14.18
N LEU A 44 6.83 1.47 13.59
CA LEU A 44 6.90 2.83 14.17
C LEU A 44 6.15 2.92 15.50
N ALA A 45 4.95 2.35 15.59
CA ALA A 45 4.18 2.34 16.83
C ALA A 45 4.93 1.59 17.95
N ALA A 46 5.46 0.40 17.65
CA ALA A 46 6.26 -0.37 18.60
C ALA A 46 7.53 0.39 19.02
N ALA A 47 8.25 0.98 18.06
CA ALA A 47 9.49 1.72 18.32
C ALA A 47 9.26 2.86 19.31
N GLN A 48 8.26 3.69 19.09
CA GLN A 48 7.97 4.82 19.95
C GLN A 48 7.61 4.39 21.37
N GLN A 49 6.71 3.42 21.51
CA GLN A 49 6.29 2.97 22.84
C GLN A 49 7.44 2.35 23.63
N LEU A 50 8.27 1.54 22.98
CA LEU A 50 9.43 0.91 23.61
C LEU A 50 10.53 1.91 23.98
N ALA A 51 10.77 2.94 23.14
CA ALA A 51 11.70 4.00 23.47
C ALA A 51 11.23 4.82 24.67
N ARG A 52 9.94 5.17 24.73
CA ARG A 52 9.34 5.93 25.82
C ARG A 52 9.39 5.22 27.19
N VAL A 53 9.36 3.87 27.21
CA VAL A 53 9.56 3.11 28.45
C VAL A 53 11.03 2.86 28.77
N GLY A 54 11.95 3.35 27.96
CA GLY A 54 13.37 3.41 28.30
C GLY A 54 14.26 2.35 27.65
N HIS A 55 13.74 1.57 26.69
CA HIS A 55 14.58 0.65 25.92
C HIS A 55 15.40 1.37 24.87
N ASP A 56 16.55 0.80 24.50
CA ASP A 56 17.36 1.24 23.37
C ASP A 56 16.83 0.55 22.10
N VAL A 57 16.12 1.31 21.27
CA VAL A 57 15.38 0.78 20.12
C VAL A 57 16.09 1.12 18.81
N THR A 58 16.35 0.10 18.00
CA THR A 58 16.85 0.26 16.62
C THR A 58 15.83 -0.34 15.65
N VAL A 59 15.39 0.47 14.69
CA VAL A 59 14.52 0.06 13.59
C VAL A 59 15.36 -0.15 12.33
N PHE A 60 15.26 -1.33 11.74
CA PHE A 60 15.92 -1.70 10.48
C PHE A 60 14.92 -1.60 9.33
N GLU A 61 15.25 -0.84 8.30
CA GLU A 61 14.43 -0.62 7.11
C GLU A 61 15.23 -0.93 5.84
N LYS A 62 14.70 -1.81 4.97
CA LYS A 62 15.37 -2.19 3.72
C LYS A 62 15.40 -1.07 2.67
N ASN A 63 14.46 -0.15 2.72
CA ASN A 63 14.41 0.99 1.82
C ASN A 63 15.17 2.20 2.39
N GLY A 64 15.46 3.18 1.51
CA GLY A 64 16.20 4.37 1.88
C GLY A 64 15.45 5.34 2.80
N HIS A 65 14.17 5.09 3.08
CA HIS A 65 13.31 5.99 3.86
C HIS A 65 12.39 5.22 4.80
N VAL A 66 12.22 5.77 6.00
CA VAL A 66 11.31 5.27 7.03
C VAL A 66 9.86 5.57 6.69
N GLY A 67 8.93 4.67 7.05
CA GLY A 67 7.50 4.86 6.94
C GLY A 67 6.76 3.76 6.16
N GLY A 68 7.47 2.85 5.49
CA GLY A 68 6.87 1.77 4.72
C GLY A 68 5.86 2.30 3.69
N LEU A 69 4.67 1.71 3.63
CA LEU A 69 3.62 2.13 2.68
C LEU A 69 3.04 3.53 2.97
N LEU A 70 3.15 4.06 4.19
CA LEU A 70 2.76 5.45 4.47
C LEU A 70 3.56 6.43 3.60
N ARG A 71 4.82 6.11 3.33
CA ARG A 71 5.70 6.97 2.54
C ARG A 71 5.76 6.57 1.08
N ARG A 72 5.79 5.27 0.78
CA ARG A 72 6.04 4.78 -0.58
C ARG A 72 4.82 4.20 -1.29
N GLY A 73 3.80 3.75 -0.55
CA GLY A 73 2.57 3.18 -1.13
C GLY A 73 1.50 4.24 -1.35
N ILE A 74 1.06 4.88 -0.27
CA ILE A 74 0.00 5.89 -0.31
C ILE A 74 0.49 7.12 -1.09
N PRO A 75 -0.27 7.61 -2.08
CA PRO A 75 0.10 8.82 -2.83
C PRO A 75 0.16 10.08 -1.95
N ASP A 76 1.04 11.01 -2.31
CA ASP A 76 1.22 12.26 -1.57
C ASP A 76 -0.08 13.08 -1.44
N PHE A 77 -0.89 13.10 -2.48
CA PHE A 77 -2.20 13.77 -2.47
C PHE A 77 -3.24 13.16 -1.50
N LYS A 78 -2.96 11.99 -0.92
CA LYS A 78 -3.78 11.37 0.15
C LYS A 78 -3.12 11.46 1.52
N LEU A 79 -1.81 11.41 1.56
CA LEU A 79 -1.02 11.53 2.79
C LEU A 79 0.27 12.30 2.49
N ASP A 80 0.28 13.57 2.87
CA ASP A 80 1.47 14.43 2.79
C ASP A 80 2.66 13.80 3.53
N LYS A 81 3.78 13.64 2.84
CA LYS A 81 4.99 13.00 3.36
C LYS A 81 5.64 13.81 4.49
N GLU A 82 5.35 15.11 4.59
CA GLU A 82 5.78 15.93 5.74
C GLU A 82 5.21 15.40 7.05
N THR A 83 3.95 14.93 7.03
CA THR A 83 3.31 14.29 8.20
C THR A 83 4.11 13.07 8.68
N VAL A 84 4.65 12.29 7.77
CA VAL A 84 5.50 11.13 8.11
C VAL A 84 6.86 11.61 8.62
N ARG A 85 7.49 12.58 7.94
CA ARG A 85 8.80 13.12 8.33
C ARG A 85 8.79 13.73 9.73
N ARG A 86 7.83 14.61 10.04
CA ARG A 86 7.71 15.24 11.37
C ARG A 86 7.53 14.19 12.47
N ARG A 87 6.79 13.10 12.18
CA ARG A 87 6.58 12.02 13.15
C ARG A 87 7.85 11.19 13.38
N VAL A 88 8.60 10.90 12.33
CA VAL A 88 9.91 10.21 12.43
C VAL A 88 10.90 11.06 13.24
N ALA A 89 11.00 12.36 12.95
CA ALA A 89 11.87 13.28 13.69
C ALA A 89 11.52 13.34 15.19
N GLN A 90 10.24 13.31 15.54
CA GLN A 90 9.82 13.21 16.93
C GLN A 90 10.32 11.92 17.59
N MET A 91 10.22 10.77 16.90
CA MET A 91 10.68 9.49 17.43
C MET A 91 12.20 9.44 17.60
N GLU A 92 12.95 10.05 16.68
CA GLU A 92 14.42 10.21 16.80
C GLU A 92 14.78 11.04 18.04
N ALA A 93 14.06 12.15 18.27
CA ALA A 93 14.23 12.97 19.47
C ALA A 93 13.80 12.25 20.77
N GLU A 94 12.96 11.23 20.68
CA GLU A 94 12.59 10.33 21.78
C GLU A 94 13.58 9.17 21.99
N GLY A 95 14.61 9.06 21.13
CA GLY A 95 15.70 8.09 21.26
C GLY A 95 15.57 6.84 20.42
N VAL A 96 14.69 6.82 19.41
CA VAL A 96 14.64 5.75 18.39
C VAL A 96 15.77 5.94 17.38
N THR A 97 16.52 4.89 17.12
CA THR A 97 17.54 4.85 16.06
C THR A 97 16.96 4.18 14.82
N PHE A 98 17.05 4.83 13.66
CA PHE A 98 16.68 4.27 12.38
C PHE A 98 17.92 3.89 11.55
N ARG A 99 17.95 2.66 11.04
CA ARG A 99 18.94 2.16 10.09
C ARG A 99 18.25 1.81 8.79
N THR A 100 18.30 2.71 7.83
CA THR A 100 17.76 2.53 6.48
C THR A 100 18.77 1.83 5.57
N ASN A 101 18.31 1.34 4.42
CA ASN A 101 19.10 0.55 3.45
C ASN A 101 19.67 -0.73 4.05
N VAL A 102 19.01 -1.32 5.05
CA VAL A 102 19.42 -2.54 5.73
C VAL A 102 18.33 -3.60 5.60
N LEU A 103 18.63 -4.66 4.85
CA LEU A 103 17.79 -5.84 4.77
C LEU A 103 18.13 -6.82 5.89
N VAL A 104 17.14 -7.26 6.62
CA VAL A 104 17.29 -8.31 7.62
C VAL A 104 16.82 -9.64 7.03
N GLY A 105 17.66 -10.68 7.12
CA GLY A 105 17.34 -12.02 6.68
C GLY A 105 18.02 -12.43 5.38
N ALA A 106 17.30 -13.14 4.48
CA ALA A 106 17.86 -13.61 3.22
C ALA A 106 18.11 -12.47 2.23
N SER A 107 19.17 -12.59 1.44
CA SER A 107 19.57 -11.60 0.44
C SER A 107 18.66 -11.57 -0.80
N THR A 108 17.77 -12.53 -0.96
CA THR A 108 16.90 -12.65 -2.15
C THR A 108 15.49 -12.13 -1.83
N ILE A 109 15.07 -11.11 -2.57
CA ILE A 109 13.71 -10.56 -2.52
C ILE A 109 12.98 -10.91 -3.81
N PRO A 110 11.71 -11.36 -3.74
CA PRO A 110 10.90 -11.64 -4.93
C PRO A 110 10.78 -10.43 -5.86
N ALA A 111 10.61 -10.71 -7.16
CA ALA A 111 10.34 -9.66 -8.15
C ALA A 111 9.08 -8.85 -7.79
N GLY A 112 9.07 -7.57 -8.16
CA GLY A 112 7.96 -6.63 -7.88
C GLY A 112 7.98 -6.03 -6.46
N ILE A 113 8.95 -6.41 -5.61
CA ILE A 113 9.15 -5.84 -4.28
C ILE A 113 10.36 -4.91 -4.28
N THR A 114 10.16 -3.66 -3.85
CA THR A 114 11.27 -2.69 -3.78
C THR A 114 12.25 -3.01 -2.66
N ASN A 115 13.52 -2.85 -2.98
CA ASN A 115 14.62 -3.03 -2.05
C ASN A 115 15.76 -2.07 -2.40
N ASP A 116 16.02 -1.11 -1.54
CA ASP A 116 17.13 -0.15 -1.68
C ASP A 116 18.33 -0.56 -0.78
N ALA A 117 18.31 -1.76 -0.18
CA ALA A 117 19.31 -2.18 0.80
C ALA A 117 20.71 -2.30 0.18
N THR A 118 21.67 -1.74 0.86
CA THR A 118 23.11 -1.86 0.59
C THR A 118 23.82 -2.74 1.62
N GLU A 119 23.13 -3.09 2.70
CA GLU A 119 23.60 -3.94 3.79
C GLU A 119 22.60 -5.06 4.04
N VAL A 120 23.08 -6.26 4.33
CA VAL A 120 22.28 -7.42 4.76
C VAL A 120 22.74 -7.87 6.13
N ILE A 121 21.81 -8.02 7.07
CA ILE A 121 22.07 -8.54 8.42
C ILE A 121 21.29 -9.83 8.61
N SER A 122 21.96 -10.88 9.10
CA SER A 122 21.27 -12.14 9.37
C SER A 122 20.42 -12.07 10.65
N ALA A 123 19.42 -12.93 10.75
CA ALA A 123 18.61 -13.06 11.96
C ALA A 123 19.43 -13.46 13.18
N GLU A 124 20.47 -14.30 13.00
CA GLU A 124 21.39 -14.73 14.05
C GLU A 124 22.18 -13.53 14.60
N THR A 125 22.61 -12.61 13.71
CA THR A 125 23.31 -11.38 14.12
C THR A 125 22.40 -10.54 15.00
N LEU A 126 21.13 -10.33 14.63
CA LEU A 126 20.19 -9.60 15.47
C LEU A 126 19.95 -10.29 16.81
N LYS A 127 19.74 -11.60 16.82
CA LYS A 127 19.57 -12.38 18.06
C LYS A 127 20.78 -12.30 19.00
N SER A 128 21.99 -12.12 18.49
CA SER A 128 23.19 -11.99 19.29
C SER A 128 23.42 -10.57 19.85
N GLN A 129 22.90 -9.54 19.19
CA GLN A 129 23.16 -8.15 19.52
C GLN A 129 22.02 -7.46 20.31
N PHE A 130 20.81 -8.02 20.28
CA PHE A 130 19.62 -7.46 20.88
C PHE A 130 18.97 -8.42 21.86
N ASP A 131 18.38 -7.87 22.93
CA ASP A 131 17.62 -8.65 23.92
C ASP A 131 16.29 -9.19 23.37
N ALA A 132 15.69 -8.47 22.40
CA ALA A 132 14.48 -8.92 21.71
C ALA A 132 14.45 -8.38 20.27
N VAL A 133 13.75 -9.12 19.40
CA VAL A 133 13.52 -8.77 18.00
C VAL A 133 12.03 -8.76 17.71
N ILE A 134 11.53 -7.68 17.12
CA ILE A 134 10.15 -7.52 16.67
C ILE A 134 10.13 -7.54 15.14
N LEU A 135 9.33 -8.43 14.57
CA LEU A 135 9.13 -8.49 13.12
C LEU A 135 7.88 -7.69 12.76
N ALA A 136 8.07 -6.59 12.04
CA ALA A 136 7.04 -5.65 11.59
C ALA A 136 7.18 -5.33 10.09
N GLY A 137 7.66 -6.30 9.30
CA GLY A 137 7.98 -6.13 7.87
C GLY A 137 6.78 -5.92 6.96
N GLY A 138 5.55 -6.08 7.46
CA GLY A 138 4.33 -5.97 6.66
C GLY A 138 4.13 -7.15 5.71
N SER A 139 3.07 -7.11 4.92
CA SER A 139 2.80 -8.06 3.84
C SER A 139 3.06 -7.36 2.51
N GLU A 140 4.08 -7.80 1.79
CA GLU A 140 4.51 -7.15 0.55
C GLU A 140 4.38 -8.04 -0.69
N VAL A 141 4.22 -9.36 -0.52
CA VAL A 141 4.02 -10.27 -1.66
C VAL A 141 2.63 -10.03 -2.23
N PRO A 142 2.52 -9.46 -3.46
CA PRO A 142 1.23 -9.12 -4.03
C PRO A 142 0.45 -10.37 -4.42
N ARG A 143 -0.88 -10.28 -4.36
CA ARG A 143 -1.75 -11.29 -4.97
C ARG A 143 -1.68 -11.15 -6.48
N ASP A 144 -1.34 -12.22 -7.16
CA ASP A 144 -1.28 -12.27 -8.62
C ASP A 144 -2.58 -12.83 -9.23
N LEU A 145 -2.75 -12.61 -10.54
CA LEU A 145 -3.84 -13.13 -11.35
C LEU A 145 -3.23 -13.92 -12.52
N PRO A 146 -3.04 -15.23 -12.35
CA PRO A 146 -2.38 -16.08 -13.35
C PRO A 146 -3.33 -16.45 -14.50
N VAL A 147 -3.70 -15.47 -15.31
CA VAL A 147 -4.53 -15.66 -16.51
C VAL A 147 -3.66 -15.51 -17.77
N PRO A 148 -4.11 -16.05 -18.93
CA PRO A 148 -3.40 -15.87 -20.20
C PRO A 148 -3.11 -14.40 -20.48
N GLY A 149 -1.87 -14.07 -20.91
CA GLY A 149 -1.43 -12.72 -21.18
C GLY A 149 -0.94 -11.93 -19.97
N ARG A 150 -0.82 -12.57 -18.79
CA ARG A 150 -0.30 -11.94 -17.56
C ARG A 150 1.11 -11.35 -17.76
N GLU A 151 1.91 -11.97 -18.62
CA GLU A 151 3.29 -11.61 -18.93
C GLU A 151 3.42 -10.43 -19.88
N LEU A 152 2.34 -9.92 -20.46
CA LEU A 152 2.38 -8.83 -21.43
C LEU A 152 2.86 -7.52 -20.80
N GLY A 153 3.63 -6.77 -21.58
CA GLY A 153 4.03 -5.41 -21.21
C GLY A 153 2.82 -4.52 -20.97
N GLY A 154 2.81 -3.76 -19.88
CA GLY A 154 1.68 -2.93 -19.47
C GLY A 154 0.79 -3.57 -18.39
N VAL A 155 1.04 -4.83 -17.99
CA VAL A 155 0.34 -5.48 -16.88
C VAL A 155 1.26 -5.49 -15.66
N HIS A 156 0.91 -4.72 -14.63
CA HIS A 156 1.76 -4.42 -13.48
C HIS A 156 1.05 -4.66 -12.14
N PHE A 157 1.81 -4.92 -11.09
CA PHE A 157 1.29 -4.77 -9.75
C PHE A 157 1.15 -3.28 -9.38
N ALA A 158 0.17 -2.94 -8.55
CA ALA A 158 -0.11 -1.57 -8.15
C ALA A 158 1.11 -0.84 -7.58
N LEU A 159 1.91 -1.51 -6.74
CA LEU A 159 3.09 -0.89 -6.12
C LEU A 159 4.25 -0.64 -7.11
N GLU A 160 4.31 -1.34 -8.24
CA GLU A 160 5.28 -1.04 -9.32
C GLU A 160 5.01 0.33 -9.96
N PHE A 161 3.78 0.82 -9.87
CA PHE A 161 3.37 2.13 -10.33
C PHE A 161 3.43 3.19 -9.22
N LEU A 162 2.90 2.88 -8.03
CA LEU A 162 2.75 3.85 -6.94
C LEU A 162 4.09 4.22 -6.28
N ILE A 163 4.99 3.24 -6.08
CA ILE A 163 6.26 3.51 -5.40
C ILE A 163 7.18 4.42 -6.22
N PRO A 164 7.42 4.17 -7.52
CA PRO A 164 8.19 5.10 -8.35
C PRO A 164 7.53 6.49 -8.42
N GLN A 165 6.19 6.56 -8.46
CA GLN A 165 5.48 7.83 -8.47
C GLN A 165 5.72 8.65 -7.21
N ASN A 166 5.65 8.03 -6.04
CA ASN A 166 5.96 8.71 -4.80
C ASN A 166 7.45 9.14 -4.73
N LYS A 167 8.37 8.34 -5.30
CA LYS A 167 9.78 8.73 -5.41
C LYS A 167 9.96 9.96 -6.32
N GLU A 168 9.27 10.00 -7.46
CA GLU A 168 9.31 11.14 -8.40
C GLU A 168 8.78 12.43 -7.76
N VAL A 169 7.64 12.37 -7.06
CA VAL A 169 7.06 13.52 -6.35
C VAL A 169 8.01 14.07 -5.29
N GLU A 170 8.82 13.23 -4.66
CA GLU A 170 9.86 13.65 -3.70
C GLU A 170 11.19 14.07 -4.38
N GLY A 171 11.21 14.27 -5.70
CA GLY A 171 12.39 14.73 -6.45
C GLY A 171 13.33 13.61 -6.91
N GLY A 172 12.88 12.37 -6.86
CA GLY A 172 13.60 11.20 -7.38
C GLY A 172 13.49 11.02 -8.88
N ALA A 173 13.86 9.84 -9.38
CA ALA A 173 13.78 9.50 -10.80
C ALA A 173 12.32 9.49 -11.29
N VAL A 174 12.14 9.85 -12.57
CA VAL A 174 10.85 9.82 -13.25
C VAL A 174 10.26 8.40 -13.23
N ASN A 175 8.97 8.29 -12.97
CA ASN A 175 8.27 7.02 -12.96
C ASN A 175 8.34 6.36 -14.36
N PRO A 176 8.87 5.15 -14.51
CA PRO A 176 8.93 4.45 -15.78
C PRO A 176 7.54 4.07 -16.32
N ILE A 177 6.53 4.02 -15.46
CA ILE A 177 5.15 3.72 -15.86
C ILE A 177 4.37 5.03 -15.91
N ASN A 178 3.95 5.44 -17.11
CA ASN A 178 3.21 6.66 -17.33
C ASN A 178 1.83 6.35 -17.93
N ALA A 179 0.77 6.87 -17.29
CA ALA A 179 -0.62 6.66 -17.72
C ALA A 179 -1.15 7.75 -18.67
N LYS A 180 -0.37 8.76 -19.02
CA LYS A 180 -0.81 9.88 -19.86
C LYS A 180 -1.35 9.39 -21.21
N GLY A 181 -2.59 9.78 -21.51
CA GLY A 181 -3.28 9.45 -22.75
C GLY A 181 -3.63 7.97 -22.94
N LYS A 182 -3.50 7.14 -21.89
CA LYS A 182 -3.74 5.70 -21.95
C LYS A 182 -5.09 5.31 -21.36
N HIS A 183 -5.62 4.18 -21.81
CA HIS A 183 -6.74 3.49 -21.20
C HIS A 183 -6.21 2.60 -20.07
N VAL A 184 -6.63 2.87 -18.85
CA VAL A 184 -6.16 2.20 -17.63
C VAL A 184 -7.27 1.35 -17.03
N ILE A 185 -6.96 0.09 -16.70
CA ILE A 185 -7.84 -0.78 -15.91
C ILE A 185 -7.15 -1.12 -14.59
N VAL A 186 -7.85 -0.88 -13.48
CA VAL A 186 -7.42 -1.24 -12.14
C VAL A 186 -8.25 -2.42 -11.64
N ILE A 187 -7.61 -3.53 -11.32
CA ILE A 187 -8.27 -4.74 -10.82
C ILE A 187 -8.13 -4.78 -9.29
N GLY A 188 -9.26 -4.57 -8.59
CA GLY A 188 -9.38 -4.50 -7.14
C GLY A 188 -10.01 -3.20 -6.66
N GLY A 189 -11.04 -3.31 -5.82
CA GLY A 189 -11.89 -2.21 -5.33
C GLY A 189 -11.43 -1.55 -4.01
N GLY A 190 -10.27 -1.94 -3.47
CA GLY A 190 -9.75 -1.43 -2.20
C GLY A 190 -9.02 -0.08 -2.30
N ASP A 191 -8.44 0.36 -1.19
CA ASP A 191 -7.72 1.64 -1.11
C ASP A 191 -6.53 1.73 -2.06
N THR A 192 -5.76 0.65 -2.23
CA THR A 192 -4.67 0.59 -3.22
C THR A 192 -5.18 0.79 -4.65
N GLY A 193 -6.36 0.23 -4.97
CA GLY A 193 -7.01 0.46 -6.27
C GLY A 193 -7.39 1.93 -6.45
N SER A 194 -7.97 2.53 -5.44
CA SER A 194 -8.29 3.97 -5.40
C SER A 194 -7.05 4.85 -5.57
N ASP A 195 -5.90 4.43 -5.03
CA ASP A 195 -4.61 5.13 -5.19
C ASP A 195 -4.12 5.07 -6.65
N CYS A 196 -4.25 3.90 -7.29
CA CYS A 196 -3.94 3.76 -8.72
C CYS A 196 -4.88 4.60 -9.59
N VAL A 197 -6.18 4.66 -9.28
CA VAL A 197 -7.16 5.51 -9.98
C VAL A 197 -6.74 6.98 -9.91
N GLY A 198 -6.54 7.53 -8.71
CA GLY A 198 -6.17 8.93 -8.54
C GLY A 198 -4.82 9.29 -9.17
N THR A 199 -3.84 8.40 -9.08
CA THR A 199 -2.53 8.59 -9.72
C THR A 199 -2.66 8.58 -11.24
N SER A 200 -3.44 7.66 -11.82
CA SER A 200 -3.67 7.59 -13.27
C SER A 200 -4.38 8.83 -13.80
N ASN A 201 -5.37 9.36 -13.08
CA ASN A 201 -6.05 10.60 -13.43
C ASN A 201 -5.07 11.79 -13.44
N ARG A 202 -4.20 11.90 -12.43
CA ARG A 202 -3.17 12.96 -12.35
C ARG A 202 -2.10 12.85 -13.42
N HIS A 203 -1.82 11.66 -13.93
CA HIS A 203 -0.98 11.47 -15.11
C HIS A 203 -1.69 11.91 -16.40
N GLY A 204 -3.00 12.13 -16.40
CA GLY A 204 -3.79 12.47 -17.59
C GLY A 204 -4.15 11.25 -18.43
N ALA A 205 -4.57 10.16 -17.78
CA ALA A 205 -5.10 8.99 -18.48
C ALA A 205 -6.30 9.34 -19.37
N ALA A 206 -6.46 8.69 -20.52
CA ALA A 206 -7.59 8.86 -21.41
C ALA A 206 -8.88 8.32 -20.78
N SER A 207 -8.79 7.22 -20.06
CA SER A 207 -9.87 6.67 -19.23
C SER A 207 -9.29 5.83 -18.11
N VAL A 208 -10.02 5.76 -16.99
CA VAL A 208 -9.73 4.86 -15.87
C VAL A 208 -10.96 4.05 -15.55
N THR A 209 -10.82 2.72 -15.56
CA THR A 209 -11.89 1.79 -15.16
C THR A 209 -11.38 0.93 -14.01
N GLN A 210 -12.19 0.77 -12.97
CA GLN A 210 -11.87 -0.09 -11.82
C GLN A 210 -12.83 -1.29 -11.79
N PHE A 211 -12.27 -2.49 -11.73
CA PHE A 211 -13.02 -3.74 -11.59
C PHE A 211 -12.94 -4.28 -10.17
N GLU A 212 -14.08 -4.78 -9.70
CA GLU A 212 -14.19 -5.52 -8.46
C GLU A 212 -14.89 -6.85 -8.71
N VAL A 213 -14.28 -7.94 -8.23
CA VAL A 213 -14.85 -9.29 -8.36
C VAL A 213 -16.09 -9.50 -7.49
N MET A 214 -16.15 -8.79 -6.36
CA MET A 214 -17.28 -8.83 -5.45
C MET A 214 -18.49 -8.06 -6.01
N PRO A 215 -19.71 -8.42 -5.60
CA PRO A 215 -20.90 -7.63 -5.93
C PRO A 215 -20.79 -6.20 -5.40
N MET A 216 -21.49 -5.27 -6.05
CA MET A 216 -21.54 -3.90 -5.57
C MET A 216 -22.13 -3.86 -4.15
N PRO A 217 -21.40 -3.27 -3.18
CA PRO A 217 -21.95 -3.08 -1.85
C PRO A 217 -23.18 -2.15 -1.86
N PRO A 218 -24.10 -2.30 -0.90
CA PRO A 218 -25.25 -1.40 -0.80
C PRO A 218 -24.81 0.04 -0.55
N GLU A 219 -25.55 1.01 -1.04
CA GLU A 219 -25.26 2.44 -0.82
C GLU A 219 -25.35 2.82 0.65
N GLN A 220 -26.26 2.18 1.39
CA GLN A 220 -26.46 2.40 2.82
C GLN A 220 -26.15 1.12 3.61
N GLU A 221 -25.61 1.30 4.81
CA GLU A 221 -25.35 0.17 5.71
C GLU A 221 -26.64 -0.50 6.18
N ASN A 222 -26.61 -1.82 6.31
CA ASN A 222 -27.64 -2.57 7.01
C ASN A 222 -27.11 -2.99 8.41
N LYS A 223 -27.43 -2.21 9.42
CA LYS A 223 -26.96 -2.46 10.81
C LYS A 223 -27.39 -3.81 11.33
N ALA A 224 -28.56 -4.31 10.95
CA ALA A 224 -29.05 -5.61 11.41
C ALA A 224 -28.16 -6.78 10.95
N LEU A 225 -27.44 -6.63 9.83
CA LEU A 225 -26.51 -7.64 9.31
C LEU A 225 -25.08 -7.48 9.80
N THR A 226 -24.66 -6.26 10.13
CA THR A 226 -23.23 -5.96 10.34
C THR A 226 -22.87 -5.58 11.75
N TRP A 227 -23.81 -5.04 12.56
CA TRP A 227 -23.52 -4.65 13.93
C TRP A 227 -23.11 -5.85 14.81
N PRO A 228 -22.05 -5.79 15.62
CA PRO A 228 -21.18 -4.63 15.91
C PRO A 228 -19.95 -4.50 14.97
N TYR A 229 -19.91 -5.23 13.88
CA TYR A 229 -18.80 -5.23 12.94
C TYR A 229 -18.84 -4.01 12.02
N TRP A 230 -17.78 -3.87 11.23
CA TRP A 230 -17.62 -2.78 10.28
C TRP A 230 -18.73 -2.78 9.22
N PRO A 231 -19.34 -1.62 8.94
CA PRO A 231 -20.48 -1.56 8.01
C PRO A 231 -20.07 -1.90 6.57
N ILE A 232 -20.85 -2.79 5.94
CA ILE A 232 -20.74 -3.08 4.52
C ILE A 232 -21.57 -2.05 3.76
N LYS A 233 -20.90 -1.14 3.07
CA LYS A 233 -21.53 -0.14 2.20
C LYS A 233 -20.59 0.31 1.09
N LEU A 234 -21.16 0.79 0.00
CA LEU A 234 -20.39 1.40 -1.08
C LEU A 234 -19.62 2.61 -0.56
N ARG A 235 -18.32 2.61 -0.81
CA ARG A 235 -17.43 3.71 -0.46
C ARG A 235 -16.88 4.34 -1.73
N THR A 236 -16.92 5.66 -1.78
CA THR A 236 -16.32 6.45 -2.84
C THR A 236 -15.21 7.30 -2.22
N SER A 237 -14.03 7.26 -2.79
CA SER A 237 -12.92 8.13 -2.41
C SER A 237 -12.85 9.35 -3.35
N SER A 238 -12.15 10.39 -2.93
CA SER A 238 -11.87 11.55 -3.78
C SER A 238 -11.25 11.17 -5.13
N SER A 239 -10.41 10.13 -5.16
CA SER A 239 -9.82 9.61 -6.40
C SER A 239 -10.87 9.15 -7.42
N HIS A 240 -11.96 8.52 -6.95
CA HIS A 240 -13.06 8.12 -7.83
C HIS A 240 -13.85 9.31 -8.37
N GLU A 241 -13.97 10.37 -7.55
CA GLU A 241 -14.67 11.61 -7.93
C GLU A 241 -13.90 12.40 -9.00
N GLU A 242 -12.58 12.22 -9.10
CA GLU A 242 -11.74 12.82 -10.15
C GLU A 242 -12.00 12.22 -11.54
N GLY A 243 -12.64 11.07 -11.63
CA GLY A 243 -13.01 10.39 -12.88
C GLY A 243 -12.63 8.90 -12.85
N CYS A 244 -13.65 8.03 -12.78
CA CYS A 244 -13.45 6.59 -12.83
C CYS A 244 -14.77 5.89 -13.12
N SER A 245 -14.77 4.98 -14.09
CA SER A 245 -15.84 4.00 -14.25
C SER A 245 -15.59 2.85 -13.29
N ARG A 246 -16.56 2.53 -12.41
CA ARG A 246 -16.46 1.40 -11.47
C ARG A 246 -17.40 0.31 -11.88
N ASP A 247 -16.91 -0.91 -11.96
CA ASP A 247 -17.69 -2.06 -12.36
C ASP A 247 -17.47 -3.22 -11.37
N PHE A 248 -18.54 -3.83 -10.95
CA PHE A 248 -18.59 -4.84 -9.90
C PHE A 248 -19.06 -6.19 -10.45
N ALA A 249 -18.76 -7.26 -9.73
CA ALA A 249 -19.03 -8.62 -10.16
C ALA A 249 -18.46 -8.91 -11.56
N VAL A 250 -17.19 -8.56 -11.77
CA VAL A 250 -16.44 -8.74 -13.01
C VAL A 250 -15.22 -9.61 -12.76
N LEU A 251 -15.09 -10.68 -13.54
CA LEU A 251 -13.94 -11.57 -13.55
C LEU A 251 -13.11 -11.36 -14.82
N THR A 252 -11.85 -11.03 -14.66
CA THR A 252 -10.89 -10.99 -15.77
C THR A 252 -10.51 -12.41 -16.18
N LYS A 253 -10.62 -12.68 -17.49
CA LYS A 253 -10.33 -14.01 -18.08
C LYS A 253 -8.96 -14.08 -18.73
N SER A 254 -8.55 -13.01 -19.42
CA SER A 254 -7.29 -12.95 -20.14
C SER A 254 -6.93 -11.52 -20.54
N PHE A 255 -5.66 -11.33 -20.91
CA PHE A 255 -5.16 -10.14 -21.58
C PHE A 255 -4.76 -10.49 -23.01
N ILE A 256 -5.07 -9.61 -23.95
CA ILE A 256 -4.72 -9.75 -25.36
C ILE A 256 -3.58 -8.83 -25.67
N GLY A 257 -2.50 -9.37 -26.24
CA GLY A 257 -1.33 -8.61 -26.65
C GLY A 257 -1.43 -8.04 -28.07
N ASP A 258 -0.64 -7.03 -28.34
CA ASP A 258 -0.31 -6.57 -29.68
C ASP A 258 0.91 -7.33 -30.26
N GLU A 259 1.34 -6.96 -31.43
CA GLU A 259 2.51 -7.51 -32.12
C GLU A 259 3.86 -7.22 -31.41
N ASN A 260 3.88 -6.25 -30.48
CA ASN A 260 5.05 -5.87 -29.70
C ASN A 260 5.05 -6.50 -28.30
N GLY A 261 4.11 -7.41 -28.02
CA GLY A 261 3.97 -8.06 -26.71
C GLY A 261 3.44 -7.13 -25.60
N ARG A 262 2.72 -6.07 -25.96
CA ARG A 262 2.06 -5.18 -25.00
C ARG A 262 0.56 -5.46 -24.94
N VAL A 263 -0.03 -5.27 -23.77
CA VAL A 263 -1.49 -5.40 -23.62
C VAL A 263 -2.20 -4.35 -24.47
N LYS A 264 -3.23 -4.79 -25.21
CA LYS A 264 -4.13 -3.93 -25.99
C LYS A 264 -5.60 -4.09 -25.63
N ALA A 265 -5.97 -5.21 -25.03
CA ALA A 265 -7.33 -5.45 -24.60
C ALA A 265 -7.37 -6.43 -23.42
N LEU A 266 -8.43 -6.33 -22.62
CA LEU A 266 -8.76 -7.24 -21.53
C LEU A 266 -10.08 -7.91 -21.81
N GLN A 267 -10.15 -9.23 -21.66
CA GLN A 267 -11.38 -10.03 -21.73
C GLN A 267 -11.88 -10.31 -20.32
N ALA A 268 -13.16 -10.08 -20.11
CA ALA A 268 -13.83 -10.29 -18.83
C ALA A 268 -15.21 -10.92 -19.02
N VAL A 269 -15.79 -11.38 -17.91
CA VAL A 269 -17.13 -11.95 -17.84
C VAL A 269 -17.84 -11.43 -16.61
N ARG A 270 -19.16 -11.31 -16.67
CA ARG A 270 -20.01 -10.96 -15.52
C ARG A 270 -20.14 -12.14 -14.57
N LEU A 271 -20.28 -11.82 -13.30
CA LEU A 271 -20.45 -12.80 -12.23
C LEU A 271 -21.80 -12.66 -11.55
N GLU A 272 -22.32 -13.80 -11.13
CA GLU A 272 -23.38 -13.88 -10.14
C GLU A 272 -22.85 -14.58 -8.87
N TRP A 273 -23.31 -14.11 -7.71
CA TRP A 273 -22.97 -14.68 -6.42
C TRP A 273 -24.20 -15.35 -5.83
N VAL A 274 -24.29 -16.68 -5.97
CA VAL A 274 -25.40 -17.48 -5.47
C VAL A 274 -24.93 -18.28 -4.25
N ASN A 275 -25.55 -18.05 -3.10
CA ASN A 275 -25.19 -18.69 -1.83
C ASN A 275 -23.69 -18.58 -1.49
N GLY A 276 -23.09 -17.42 -1.75
CA GLY A 276 -21.66 -17.17 -1.51
C GLY A 276 -20.72 -17.84 -2.51
N LYS A 277 -21.21 -18.48 -3.55
CA LYS A 277 -20.42 -19.04 -4.64
C LYS A 277 -20.46 -18.15 -5.86
N MET A 278 -19.29 -17.92 -6.42
CA MET A 278 -19.08 -17.17 -7.65
C MET A 278 -19.42 -18.05 -8.86
N THR A 279 -20.25 -17.56 -9.77
CA THR A 279 -20.65 -18.24 -11.00
C THR A 279 -20.57 -17.26 -12.17
N GLU A 280 -19.98 -17.68 -13.28
CA GLU A 280 -19.93 -16.88 -14.50
C GLU A 280 -21.32 -16.85 -15.16
N VAL A 281 -21.74 -15.67 -15.61
CA VAL A 281 -22.99 -15.50 -16.35
C VAL A 281 -22.73 -15.84 -17.82
N ALA A 282 -23.34 -16.90 -18.31
CA ALA A 282 -23.15 -17.35 -19.69
C ALA A 282 -23.58 -16.29 -20.72
N GLY A 283 -22.72 -16.04 -21.71
CA GLY A 283 -22.95 -15.05 -22.77
C GLY A 283 -22.77 -13.60 -22.34
N SER A 284 -22.16 -13.38 -21.19
CA SER A 284 -21.86 -12.02 -20.67
C SER A 284 -20.38 -11.62 -20.85
N GLU A 285 -19.64 -12.38 -21.64
CA GLU A 285 -18.25 -12.07 -21.98
C GLU A 285 -18.18 -10.74 -22.72
N PHE A 286 -17.19 -9.94 -22.38
CA PHE A 286 -16.93 -8.67 -23.03
C PHE A 286 -15.44 -8.36 -23.11
N GLU A 287 -15.09 -7.44 -24.00
CA GLU A 287 -13.71 -6.98 -24.17
C GLU A 287 -13.64 -5.46 -24.01
N LEU A 288 -12.57 -5.00 -23.38
CA LEU A 288 -12.27 -3.57 -23.24
C LEU A 288 -10.86 -3.28 -23.73
N PRO A 289 -10.67 -2.17 -24.49
CA PRO A 289 -9.34 -1.70 -24.84
C PRO A 289 -8.60 -1.25 -23.59
N VAL A 290 -7.31 -1.57 -23.50
CA VAL A 290 -6.47 -1.20 -22.36
C VAL A 290 -5.00 -1.10 -22.78
N ASP A 291 -4.31 -0.10 -22.25
CA ASP A 291 -2.87 0.10 -22.43
C ASP A 291 -2.07 -0.20 -21.16
N LEU A 292 -2.73 -0.07 -19.99
CA LEU A 292 -2.15 -0.35 -18.67
C LEU A 292 -3.15 -1.04 -17.76
N VAL A 293 -2.68 -2.09 -17.10
CA VAL A 293 -3.43 -2.81 -16.08
C VAL A 293 -2.68 -2.77 -14.75
N PHE A 294 -3.37 -2.45 -13.66
CA PHE A 294 -2.82 -2.46 -12.31
C PHE A 294 -3.54 -3.47 -11.42
N PHE A 295 -2.79 -4.45 -10.90
CA PHE A 295 -3.31 -5.40 -9.92
C PHE A 295 -3.24 -4.79 -8.52
N ALA A 296 -4.41 -4.45 -7.98
CA ALA A 296 -4.61 -3.88 -6.65
C ALA A 296 -5.47 -4.81 -5.76
N MET A 297 -5.18 -6.11 -5.83
CA MET A 297 -5.97 -7.18 -5.19
C MET A 297 -5.47 -7.54 -3.78
N GLY A 298 -4.63 -6.69 -3.18
CA GLY A 298 -4.04 -6.92 -1.86
C GLY A 298 -2.79 -7.80 -1.90
N PHE A 299 -2.37 -8.21 -0.70
CA PHE A 299 -1.13 -8.95 -0.47
C PHE A 299 -1.42 -10.30 0.18
N VAL A 300 -0.51 -11.27 0.01
CA VAL A 300 -0.73 -12.65 0.45
C VAL A 300 0.01 -12.94 1.76
N HIS A 301 1.29 -12.55 1.84
CA HIS A 301 2.14 -12.81 3.01
C HIS A 301 3.35 -11.85 3.04
N PRO A 302 4.07 -11.78 4.18
CA PRO A 302 5.35 -11.10 4.26
C PRO A 302 6.38 -11.72 3.31
N VAL A 303 7.44 -10.96 3.00
CA VAL A 303 8.61 -11.50 2.30
C VAL A 303 9.25 -12.57 3.20
N GLY A 304 9.47 -13.76 2.65
CA GLY A 304 10.13 -14.86 3.36
C GLY A 304 11.62 -14.59 3.60
N GLY A 305 12.24 -15.43 4.47
CA GLY A 305 13.69 -15.41 4.66
C GLY A 305 14.22 -14.50 5.77
N VAL A 306 13.34 -13.93 6.59
CA VAL A 306 13.74 -13.18 7.80
C VAL A 306 14.01 -14.12 8.98
N LEU A 307 13.43 -15.33 8.96
CA LEU A 307 13.59 -16.37 9.99
C LEU A 307 14.27 -17.60 9.40
#